data_5f38be53c14aac7e3d469fcf7a068ae8
#
_entry.id   5f38be53c14aac7e3d469fcf7a068ae8
#
_cell.length_a   1.000
_cell.length_b   1.000
_cell.length_c   1.000
_cell.angle_alpha   90.00
_cell.angle_beta   90.00
_cell.angle_gamma   90.00
#
_symmetry.space_group_name_H-M   'P 1'
#
loop_
_entity.id
_entity.type
_entity.pdbx_description
1 polymer ?
#
loop_
_entity_poly.entity_id
_entity_poly.type
_entity_poly.pdbx_seq_one_letter_code
_entity_poly.pdbx_strand_id
1 'polypeptide(L)'
;MSKGVNPFQDSVFSLPAEDFALLQDAIAIRLNKEKYGSSSFEELAEQYGRKPVCPSCGSHESALNGKTPDGKQRYICNDCGQIYTILSDSIFHSTNKSFDTWVRYLVLMTFNVPLEMTETLCSISHPTAMLWRRKIFATVDGYQNHLVLHGRIWIDETYVFDSTVLHEDGFKKKRGLSNNLLCIVVAIDTFGNSYAEICGHGKPSSTRIYKTLRNHIHSGSTIVHDGEKAHAFLIQELH
;
A
#
# COMPACT_ATOMS: atom_id res chain seq x y z
N MET A 1 -9.50 -25.70 -42.71
CA MET A 1 -8.13 -25.49 -42.23
C MET A 1 -8.04 -26.07 -40.83
N SER A 2 -7.45 -27.27 -40.67
CA SER A 2 -7.18 -27.87 -39.37
C SER A 2 -6.20 -26.95 -38.64
N LYS A 3 -6.60 -26.37 -37.48
CA LYS A 3 -5.67 -25.72 -36.58
C LYS A 3 -4.66 -26.79 -36.17
N GLY A 4 -3.41 -26.66 -36.65
CA GLY A 4 -2.34 -27.55 -36.24
C GLY A 4 -2.28 -27.57 -34.72
N VAL A 5 -2.36 -28.76 -34.14
CA VAL A 5 -2.20 -28.99 -32.71
C VAL A 5 -0.78 -28.51 -32.36
N ASN A 6 -0.67 -27.59 -31.43
CA ASN A 6 0.63 -27.10 -30.96
C ASN A 6 1.26 -28.19 -30.07
N PRO A 7 2.36 -28.84 -30.49
CA PRO A 7 2.95 -29.96 -29.72
C PRO A 7 3.36 -29.55 -28.30
N PHE A 8 3.57 -28.26 -28.07
CA PHE A 8 3.86 -27.75 -26.73
C PHE A 8 2.61 -27.83 -25.80
N GLN A 9 1.40 -27.61 -26.36
CA GLN A 9 0.18 -27.73 -25.58
C GLN A 9 -0.04 -29.17 -25.10
N ASP A 10 0.13 -30.15 -25.99
CA ASP A 10 -0.02 -31.57 -25.62
C ASP A 10 0.96 -31.98 -24.53
N SER A 11 2.22 -31.51 -24.63
CA SER A 11 3.25 -31.76 -23.61
C SER A 11 2.85 -31.17 -22.25
N VAL A 12 2.31 -29.95 -22.21
CA VAL A 12 1.87 -29.33 -20.95
C VAL A 12 0.65 -30.03 -20.36
N PHE A 13 -0.34 -30.41 -21.20
CA PHE A 13 -1.53 -31.10 -20.71
C PHE A 13 -1.28 -32.54 -20.25
N SER A 14 -0.18 -33.16 -20.67
CA SER A 14 0.22 -34.51 -20.25
C SER A 14 1.13 -34.55 -19.01
N LEU A 15 1.51 -33.39 -18.46
CA LEU A 15 2.36 -33.31 -17.27
C LEU A 15 1.62 -33.88 -16.04
N PRO A 16 2.34 -34.66 -15.17
CA PRO A 16 1.86 -34.97 -13.83
C PRO A 16 1.56 -33.70 -13.05
N ALA A 17 0.66 -33.76 -12.08
CA ALA A 17 0.26 -32.60 -11.29
C ALA A 17 1.42 -31.89 -10.58
N GLU A 18 2.38 -32.66 -10.08
CA GLU A 18 3.60 -32.13 -9.42
C GLU A 18 4.49 -31.37 -10.41
N ASP A 19 4.74 -31.93 -11.60
CA ASP A 19 5.55 -31.28 -12.62
C ASP A 19 4.84 -30.05 -13.20
N PHE A 20 3.52 -30.10 -13.31
CA PHE A 20 2.72 -28.94 -13.73
C PHE A 20 2.81 -27.79 -12.71
N ALA A 21 2.78 -28.10 -11.40
CA ALA A 21 2.98 -27.09 -10.35
C ALA A 21 4.36 -26.44 -10.44
N LEU A 22 5.44 -27.23 -10.64
CA LEU A 22 6.80 -26.71 -10.84
C LEU A 22 6.90 -25.81 -12.09
N LEU A 23 6.23 -26.18 -13.17
CA LEU A 23 6.18 -25.39 -14.39
C LEU A 23 5.44 -24.03 -14.14
N GLN A 24 4.34 -24.06 -13.41
CA GLN A 24 3.62 -22.83 -13.05
C GLN A 24 4.49 -21.89 -12.22
N ASP A 25 5.23 -22.40 -11.24
CA ASP A 25 6.15 -21.61 -10.42
C ASP A 25 7.29 -21.03 -11.28
N ALA A 26 7.88 -21.81 -12.16
CA ALA A 26 8.94 -21.35 -13.06
C ALA A 26 8.45 -20.23 -14.00
N ILE A 27 7.24 -20.36 -14.53
CA ILE A 27 6.60 -19.33 -15.36
C ILE A 27 6.34 -18.06 -14.54
N ALA A 28 5.81 -18.19 -13.33
CA ALA A 28 5.55 -17.05 -12.44
C ALA A 28 6.86 -16.30 -12.11
N ILE A 29 7.94 -17.02 -11.77
CA ILE A 29 9.26 -16.45 -11.52
C ILE A 29 9.75 -15.66 -12.74
N ARG A 30 9.66 -16.24 -13.93
CA ARG A 30 10.10 -15.58 -15.16
C ARG A 30 9.29 -14.32 -15.47
N LEU A 31 7.96 -14.41 -15.42
CA LEU A 31 7.07 -13.26 -15.66
C LEU A 31 7.30 -12.12 -14.65
N ASN A 32 7.51 -12.46 -13.39
CA ASN A 32 7.81 -11.47 -12.36
C ASN A 32 9.16 -10.78 -12.61
N LYS A 33 10.19 -11.53 -13.00
CA LYS A 33 11.49 -10.95 -13.39
C LYS A 33 11.38 -10.03 -14.60
N GLU A 34 10.65 -10.43 -15.63
CA GLU A 34 10.45 -9.62 -16.84
C GLU A 34 9.65 -8.34 -16.54
N LYS A 35 8.64 -8.41 -15.68
CA LYS A 35 7.74 -7.29 -15.42
C LYS A 35 8.20 -6.38 -14.29
N TYR A 36 8.79 -6.93 -13.24
CA TYR A 36 9.11 -6.20 -12.00
C TYR A 36 10.61 -6.16 -11.69
N GLY A 37 11.44 -6.80 -12.51
CA GLY A 37 12.89 -6.92 -12.30
C GLY A 37 13.29 -7.87 -11.17
N SER A 38 12.31 -8.51 -10.48
CA SER A 38 12.55 -9.35 -9.33
C SER A 38 11.55 -10.51 -9.27
N SER A 39 11.96 -11.62 -8.64
CA SER A 39 11.13 -12.80 -8.41
C SER A 39 10.96 -13.15 -6.93
N SER A 40 11.63 -12.43 -6.03
CA SER A 40 11.51 -12.61 -4.58
C SER A 40 11.53 -11.27 -3.85
N PHE A 41 11.09 -11.26 -2.60
CA PHE A 41 11.13 -10.05 -1.76
C PHE A 41 12.56 -9.68 -1.38
N GLU A 42 13.43 -10.67 -1.20
CA GLU A 42 14.85 -10.48 -0.90
C GLU A 42 15.57 -9.80 -2.07
N GLU A 43 15.38 -10.34 -3.28
CA GLU A 43 15.94 -9.78 -4.52
C GLU A 43 15.43 -8.33 -4.73
N LEU A 44 14.14 -8.08 -4.49
CA LEU A 44 13.56 -6.75 -4.54
C LEU A 44 14.20 -5.80 -3.52
N ALA A 45 14.36 -6.24 -2.27
CA ALA A 45 14.98 -5.43 -1.21
C ALA A 45 16.44 -5.08 -1.53
N GLU A 46 17.20 -6.00 -2.07
CA GLU A 46 18.58 -5.79 -2.52
C GLU A 46 18.66 -4.81 -3.70
N GLN A 47 17.77 -4.95 -4.68
CA GLN A 47 17.69 -4.08 -5.85
C GLN A 47 17.44 -2.61 -5.47
N TYR A 48 16.64 -2.37 -4.44
CA TYR A 48 16.41 -1.03 -3.89
C TYR A 48 17.43 -0.61 -2.84
N GLY A 49 18.56 -1.33 -2.74
CA GLY A 49 19.66 -0.97 -1.85
C GLY A 49 19.33 -1.08 -0.36
N ARG A 50 18.31 -1.85 0.01
CA ARG A 50 17.96 -2.06 1.42
C ARG A 50 19.08 -2.84 2.11
N LYS A 51 19.73 -2.20 3.06
CA LYS A 51 20.70 -2.86 3.94
C LYS A 51 19.98 -3.47 5.14
N PRO A 52 20.48 -4.60 5.68
CA PRO A 52 19.92 -5.16 6.90
C PRO A 52 20.13 -4.20 8.07
N VAL A 53 19.05 -3.88 8.76
CA VAL A 53 19.03 -3.05 9.97
C VAL A 53 18.38 -3.87 11.07
N CYS A 54 18.95 -3.86 12.27
CA CYS A 54 18.40 -4.58 13.38
C CYS A 54 17.03 -4.00 13.79
N PRO A 55 15.94 -4.79 13.75
CA PRO A 55 14.60 -4.28 14.07
C PRO A 55 14.41 -3.98 15.58
N SER A 56 15.34 -4.46 16.42
CA SER A 56 15.27 -4.28 17.87
C SER A 56 15.99 -3.04 18.37
N CYS A 57 17.18 -2.73 17.85
CA CYS A 57 17.99 -1.61 18.31
C CYS A 57 18.38 -0.59 17.24
N GLY A 58 17.97 -0.81 15.98
CA GLY A 58 18.28 0.08 14.86
C GLY A 58 19.74 0.04 14.38
N SER A 59 20.57 -0.86 14.90
CA SER A 59 21.98 -0.97 14.52
C SER A 59 22.14 -1.50 13.10
N HIS A 60 23.16 -0.98 12.39
CA HIS A 60 23.61 -1.47 11.09
C HIS A 60 24.74 -2.51 11.20
N GLU A 61 25.28 -2.72 12.39
CA GLU A 61 26.37 -3.64 12.66
C GLU A 61 25.83 -5.05 12.85
N SER A 62 26.04 -5.90 11.86
CA SER A 62 25.56 -7.28 11.87
C SER A 62 26.51 -8.23 11.16
N ALA A 63 26.50 -9.49 11.61
CA ALA A 63 27.20 -10.59 10.98
C ALA A 63 26.22 -11.57 10.31
N LEU A 64 26.70 -12.34 9.34
CA LEU A 64 25.92 -13.41 8.72
C LEU A 64 25.70 -14.55 9.73
N ASN A 65 24.48 -15.05 9.84
CA ASN A 65 24.08 -16.10 10.79
C ASN A 65 23.34 -17.24 10.08
N GLY A 66 23.96 -17.82 9.06
CA GLY A 66 23.38 -18.93 8.31
C GLY A 66 22.11 -18.54 7.55
N LYS A 67 21.31 -19.56 7.20
CA LYS A 67 20.06 -19.37 6.46
C LYS A 67 18.87 -19.97 7.21
N THR A 68 17.67 -19.50 6.88
CA THR A 68 16.41 -20.12 7.29
C THR A 68 16.18 -21.43 6.53
N PRO A 69 15.25 -22.31 6.96
CA PRO A 69 14.94 -23.55 6.24
C PRO A 69 14.47 -23.30 4.79
N ASP A 70 13.84 -22.15 4.53
CA ASP A 70 13.41 -21.69 3.20
C ASP A 70 14.48 -20.89 2.44
N GLY A 71 15.75 -20.97 2.89
CA GLY A 71 16.92 -20.47 2.17
C GLY A 71 17.25 -18.99 2.35
N LYS A 72 16.46 -18.23 3.13
CA LYS A 72 16.67 -16.79 3.35
C LYS A 72 17.87 -16.51 4.24
N GLN A 73 18.68 -15.51 3.89
CA GLN A 73 19.83 -15.10 4.69
C GLN A 73 19.39 -14.53 6.05
N ARG A 74 19.97 -15.07 7.14
CA ARG A 74 19.82 -14.51 8.50
C ARG A 74 21.04 -13.69 8.87
N TYR A 75 20.77 -12.69 9.69
CA TYR A 75 21.78 -11.80 10.28
C TYR A 75 21.67 -11.87 11.80
N ILE A 76 22.76 -11.66 12.50
CA ILE A 76 22.81 -11.46 13.94
C ILE A 76 23.36 -10.06 14.21
N CYS A 77 22.65 -9.27 15.02
CA CYS A 77 23.08 -7.95 15.43
C CYS A 77 24.29 -8.07 16.39
N ASN A 78 25.36 -7.34 16.10
CA ASN A 78 26.55 -7.34 16.95
C ASN A 78 26.31 -6.62 18.30
N ASP A 79 25.35 -5.66 18.33
CA ASP A 79 25.09 -4.85 19.52
C ASP A 79 24.10 -5.49 20.49
N CYS A 80 23.02 -6.14 20.00
CA CYS A 80 21.99 -6.69 20.87
C CYS A 80 21.75 -8.20 20.72
N GLY A 81 22.45 -8.88 19.81
CA GLY A 81 22.33 -10.32 19.59
C GLY A 81 21.03 -10.77 18.89
N GLN A 82 20.15 -9.83 18.48
CA GLN A 82 18.91 -10.17 17.77
C GLN A 82 19.21 -10.84 16.43
N ILE A 83 18.53 -11.96 16.15
CA ILE A 83 18.58 -12.62 14.84
C ILE A 83 17.41 -12.13 13.99
N TYR A 84 17.69 -11.78 12.73
CA TYR A 84 16.71 -11.22 11.82
C TYR A 84 17.07 -11.50 10.33
N THR A 85 16.17 -11.16 9.42
CA THR A 85 16.39 -11.19 7.96
C THR A 85 16.23 -9.78 7.39
N ILE A 86 16.59 -9.58 6.13
CA ILE A 86 16.40 -8.29 5.44
C ILE A 86 14.94 -7.83 5.40
N LEU A 87 13.99 -8.78 5.56
CA LEU A 87 12.55 -8.50 5.56
C LEU A 87 11.94 -8.32 6.95
N SER A 88 12.72 -8.47 8.03
CA SER A 88 12.19 -8.48 9.41
C SER A 88 11.49 -7.19 9.81
N ASP A 89 11.84 -6.06 9.22
CA ASP A 89 11.18 -4.77 9.40
C ASP A 89 10.49 -4.33 8.10
N SER A 90 9.64 -5.18 7.55
CA SER A 90 8.88 -4.90 6.34
C SER A 90 7.45 -5.44 6.44
N ILE A 91 6.59 -5.00 5.53
CA ILE A 91 5.22 -5.56 5.42
C ILE A 91 5.22 -7.05 5.10
N PHE A 92 6.31 -7.58 4.56
CA PHE A 92 6.50 -8.98 4.21
C PHE A 92 7.02 -9.83 5.37
N HIS A 93 7.28 -9.24 6.54
CA HIS A 93 7.70 -9.99 7.72
C HIS A 93 6.68 -11.08 8.08
N SER A 94 7.20 -12.28 8.37
CA SER A 94 6.39 -13.48 8.75
C SER A 94 5.35 -13.90 7.70
N THR A 95 5.57 -13.58 6.42
CA THR A 95 4.73 -14.10 5.35
C THR A 95 5.17 -15.51 4.93
N ASN A 96 4.21 -16.40 4.77
CA ASN A 96 4.38 -17.73 4.17
C ASN A 96 3.80 -17.79 2.74
N LYS A 97 3.38 -16.64 2.19
CA LYS A 97 2.83 -16.54 0.84
C LYS A 97 3.91 -16.12 -0.14
N SER A 98 3.79 -16.62 -1.37
CA SER A 98 4.74 -16.34 -2.44
C SER A 98 4.77 -14.86 -2.85
N PHE A 99 5.86 -14.45 -3.48
CA PHE A 99 6.01 -13.13 -4.08
C PHE A 99 4.88 -12.84 -5.08
N ASP A 100 4.54 -13.80 -5.94
CA ASP A 100 3.45 -13.67 -6.92
C ASP A 100 2.10 -13.38 -6.27
N THR A 101 1.77 -14.08 -5.17
CA THR A 101 0.52 -13.83 -4.44
C THR A 101 0.45 -12.40 -3.91
N TRP A 102 1.55 -11.86 -3.38
CA TRP A 102 1.62 -10.47 -2.91
C TRP A 102 1.50 -9.47 -4.05
N VAL A 103 2.21 -9.70 -5.16
CA VAL A 103 2.13 -8.84 -6.35
C VAL A 103 0.69 -8.81 -6.88
N ARG A 104 0.04 -9.97 -6.99
CA ARG A 104 -1.36 -10.07 -7.39
C ARG A 104 -2.28 -9.30 -6.45
N TYR A 105 -2.08 -9.44 -5.14
CA TYR A 105 -2.86 -8.71 -4.13
C TYR A 105 -2.70 -7.19 -4.29
N LEU A 106 -1.47 -6.69 -4.44
CA LEU A 106 -1.18 -5.27 -4.65
C LEU A 106 -1.86 -4.73 -5.92
N VAL A 107 -1.77 -5.47 -7.02
CA VAL A 107 -2.43 -5.10 -8.29
C VAL A 107 -3.95 -5.02 -8.11
N LEU A 108 -4.57 -5.99 -7.44
CA LEU A 108 -6.01 -5.96 -7.18
C LEU A 108 -6.42 -4.79 -6.28
N MET A 109 -5.58 -4.41 -5.31
CA MET A 109 -5.80 -3.21 -4.50
C MET A 109 -5.80 -1.92 -5.33
N THR A 110 -4.88 -1.76 -6.29
CA THR A 110 -4.82 -0.56 -7.15
C THR A 110 -6.07 -0.42 -8.03
N PHE A 111 -6.73 -1.52 -8.37
CA PHE A 111 -8.02 -1.52 -9.07
C PHE A 111 -9.23 -1.44 -8.13
N ASN A 112 -9.00 -1.21 -6.84
CA ASN A 112 -10.06 -1.13 -5.82
C ASN A 112 -10.99 -2.35 -5.79
N VAL A 113 -10.44 -3.55 -6.02
CA VAL A 113 -11.20 -4.80 -5.98
C VAL A 113 -11.66 -5.06 -4.54
N PRO A 114 -12.95 -5.44 -4.33
CA PRO A 114 -13.48 -5.77 -3.01
C PRO A 114 -12.67 -6.87 -2.31
N LEU A 115 -12.60 -6.80 -0.97
CA LEU A 115 -11.78 -7.71 -0.17
C LEU A 115 -12.14 -9.18 -0.41
N GLU A 116 -13.42 -9.52 -0.41
CA GLU A 116 -13.94 -10.88 -0.63
C GLU A 116 -13.49 -11.47 -1.98
N MET A 117 -13.52 -10.65 -3.04
CA MET A 117 -13.05 -11.07 -4.35
C MET A 117 -11.53 -11.22 -4.38
N THR A 118 -10.80 -10.34 -3.68
CA THR A 118 -9.34 -10.43 -3.54
C THR A 118 -8.92 -11.72 -2.83
N GLU A 119 -9.64 -12.15 -1.79
CA GLU A 119 -9.42 -13.41 -1.09
C GLU A 119 -9.49 -14.60 -2.04
N THR A 120 -10.56 -14.65 -2.84
CA THR A 120 -10.76 -15.70 -3.83
C THR A 120 -9.66 -15.73 -4.89
N LEU A 121 -9.35 -14.56 -5.48
CA LEU A 121 -8.38 -14.43 -6.56
C LEU A 121 -6.92 -14.69 -6.10
N CYS A 122 -6.60 -14.42 -4.84
CA CYS A 122 -5.26 -14.65 -4.27
C CYS A 122 -5.17 -15.96 -3.48
N SER A 123 -6.25 -16.71 -3.32
CA SER A 123 -6.32 -17.93 -2.49
C SER A 123 -5.76 -17.70 -1.08
N ILE A 124 -6.24 -16.64 -0.42
CA ILE A 124 -5.89 -16.27 0.96
C ILE A 124 -7.14 -16.15 1.81
N SER A 125 -6.99 -16.29 3.13
CA SER A 125 -8.12 -16.15 4.06
C SER A 125 -8.48 -14.68 4.29
N HIS A 126 -9.73 -14.40 4.68
CA HIS A 126 -10.21 -13.06 5.04
C HIS A 126 -9.29 -12.34 6.05
N PRO A 127 -8.91 -12.97 7.19
CA PRO A 127 -7.99 -12.32 8.13
C PRO A 127 -6.65 -11.94 7.50
N THR A 128 -6.11 -12.78 6.61
CA THR A 128 -4.85 -12.50 5.89
C THR A 128 -5.02 -11.30 4.96
N ALA A 129 -6.07 -11.27 4.16
CA ALA A 129 -6.36 -10.17 3.25
C ALA A 129 -6.53 -8.84 4.00
N MET A 130 -7.28 -8.85 5.10
CA MET A 130 -7.47 -7.68 5.96
C MET A 130 -6.15 -7.22 6.60
N LEU A 131 -5.33 -8.14 7.13
CA LEU A 131 -4.02 -7.83 7.71
C LEU A 131 -3.10 -7.19 6.67
N TRP A 132 -3.05 -7.74 5.45
CA TRP A 132 -2.22 -7.19 4.39
C TRP A 132 -2.65 -5.80 3.98
N ARG A 133 -3.95 -5.57 3.87
CA ARG A 133 -4.49 -4.22 3.57
C ARG A 133 -4.08 -3.21 4.63
N ARG A 134 -4.16 -3.57 5.92
CA ARG A 134 -3.72 -2.70 7.01
C ARG A 134 -2.22 -2.43 6.98
N LYS A 135 -1.39 -3.45 6.72
CA LYS A 135 0.07 -3.28 6.58
C LYS A 135 0.42 -2.32 5.44
N ILE A 136 -0.25 -2.44 4.30
CA ILE A 136 -0.01 -1.58 3.14
C ILE A 136 -0.45 -0.14 3.46
N PHE A 137 -1.62 0.07 4.05
CA PHE A 137 -2.08 1.41 4.43
C PHE A 137 -1.14 2.07 5.45
N ALA A 138 -0.60 1.32 6.40
CA ALA A 138 0.38 1.87 7.34
C ALA A 138 1.67 2.37 6.67
N THR A 139 2.08 1.79 5.53
CA THR A 139 3.21 2.32 4.75
C THR A 139 2.85 3.61 4.00
N VAL A 140 1.60 3.73 3.55
CA VAL A 140 1.10 4.94 2.87
C VAL A 140 1.02 6.11 3.85
N ASP A 141 0.55 5.88 5.09
CA ASP A 141 0.51 6.92 6.13
C ASP A 141 1.90 7.52 6.38
N GLY A 142 2.93 6.68 6.50
CA GLY A 142 4.30 7.15 6.64
C GLY A 142 4.80 7.98 5.46
N TYR A 143 4.41 7.63 4.24
CA TYR A 143 4.73 8.39 3.04
C TYR A 143 4.03 9.75 3.00
N GLN A 144 2.73 9.81 3.29
CA GLN A 144 1.96 11.04 3.25
C GLN A 144 2.46 12.10 4.25
N ASN A 145 2.97 11.70 5.42
CA ASN A 145 3.48 12.61 6.44
C ASN A 145 4.62 13.52 5.94
N HIS A 146 5.37 13.07 4.93
CA HIS A 146 6.50 13.80 4.34
C HIS A 146 6.20 14.39 2.97
N LEU A 147 4.99 14.18 2.45
CA LEU A 147 4.62 14.63 1.12
C LEU A 147 4.34 16.13 1.10
N VAL A 148 4.96 16.83 0.15
CA VAL A 148 4.68 18.23 -0.16
C VAL A 148 4.27 18.32 -1.62
N LEU A 149 3.06 18.79 -1.87
CA LEU A 149 2.47 18.95 -3.20
C LEU A 149 2.99 20.23 -3.87
N HIS A 150 3.18 20.20 -5.19
CA HIS A 150 3.78 21.27 -5.96
C HIS A 150 2.98 21.63 -7.24
N GLY A 151 3.20 22.83 -7.74
CA GLY A 151 2.66 23.26 -9.03
C GLY A 151 1.18 23.61 -8.95
N ARG A 152 0.34 23.02 -9.80
CA ARG A 152 -1.10 23.19 -9.74
C ARG A 152 -1.69 22.08 -8.90
N ILE A 153 -2.48 22.45 -7.88
CA ILE A 153 -3.03 21.53 -6.89
C ILE A 153 -4.55 21.67 -6.87
N TRP A 154 -5.25 20.57 -7.10
CA TRP A 154 -6.70 20.46 -6.96
C TRP A 154 -7.04 20.04 -5.55
N ILE A 155 -7.98 20.73 -4.93
CA ILE A 155 -8.47 20.44 -3.57
C ILE A 155 -9.98 20.23 -3.63
N ASP A 156 -10.43 19.17 -2.98
CA ASP A 156 -11.86 18.82 -2.83
C ASP A 156 -12.09 18.10 -1.49
N GLU A 157 -13.33 18.00 -1.04
CA GLU A 157 -13.72 17.24 0.15
C GLU A 157 -14.63 16.09 -0.21
N THR A 158 -14.36 14.96 0.44
CA THR A 158 -15.26 13.81 0.43
C THR A 158 -15.78 13.52 1.83
N TYR A 159 -16.97 12.90 1.91
CA TYR A 159 -17.66 12.67 3.17
C TYR A 159 -18.01 11.20 3.32
N VAL A 160 -17.58 10.60 4.43
CA VAL A 160 -17.87 9.20 4.77
C VAL A 160 -18.55 9.11 6.13
N PHE A 161 -19.37 8.08 6.33
CA PHE A 161 -19.96 7.85 7.64
C PHE A 161 -18.90 7.42 8.64
N ASP A 162 -18.91 8.04 9.82
CA ASP A 162 -18.10 7.58 10.93
C ASP A 162 -18.67 6.27 11.46
N SER A 163 -17.91 5.19 11.32
CA SER A 163 -18.32 3.87 11.77
C SER A 163 -18.46 3.77 13.31
N THR A 164 -17.75 4.61 14.05
CA THR A 164 -17.85 4.65 15.53
C THR A 164 -19.19 5.20 15.97
N VAL A 165 -19.70 6.22 15.27
CA VAL A 165 -21.01 6.84 15.53
C VAL A 165 -22.18 5.95 15.11
N LEU A 166 -21.99 5.08 14.10
CA LEU A 166 -23.04 4.17 13.62
C LEU A 166 -23.46 3.11 14.64
N HIS A 167 -22.64 2.85 15.64
CA HIS A 167 -22.87 1.84 16.68
C HIS A 167 -23.35 2.44 18.03
N GLU A 168 -23.53 3.76 18.10
CA GLU A 168 -24.06 4.40 19.28
C GLU A 168 -25.58 4.22 19.40
N ASP A 169 -26.07 3.93 20.59
CA ASP A 169 -27.50 3.82 20.88
C ASP A 169 -28.23 5.13 20.56
N GLY A 170 -29.29 5.04 19.76
CA GLY A 170 -30.06 6.21 19.35
C GLY A 170 -29.53 6.94 18.11
N PHE A 171 -28.53 6.40 17.42
CA PHE A 171 -28.04 6.98 16.17
C PHE A 171 -29.17 7.13 15.14
N LYS A 172 -29.36 8.33 14.62
CA LYS A 172 -30.26 8.63 13.51
C LYS A 172 -29.49 9.16 12.31
N LYS A 173 -29.53 8.45 11.20
CA LYS A 173 -28.95 8.89 9.95
C LYS A 173 -29.63 10.20 9.49
N LYS A 174 -28.90 11.31 9.51
CA LYS A 174 -29.37 12.60 9.02
C LYS A 174 -29.10 12.73 7.52
N ARG A 175 -29.97 13.45 6.80
CA ARG A 175 -29.77 13.78 5.39
C ARG A 175 -28.79 14.95 5.24
N GLY A 176 -28.05 14.96 4.12
CA GLY A 176 -27.09 16.04 3.81
C GLY A 176 -25.79 15.97 4.61
N LEU A 177 -25.01 17.06 4.58
CA LEU A 177 -23.72 17.18 5.28
C LEU A 177 -23.96 17.39 6.79
N SER A 178 -24.15 16.30 7.50
CA SER A 178 -24.35 16.30 8.96
C SER A 178 -23.03 16.08 9.71
N ASN A 179 -23.00 16.46 10.98
CA ASN A 179 -21.85 16.20 11.87
C ASN A 179 -21.56 14.71 12.11
N ASN A 180 -22.39 13.81 11.57
CA ASN A 180 -22.17 12.37 11.63
C ASN A 180 -21.28 11.86 10.47
N LEU A 181 -20.88 12.76 9.59
CA LEU A 181 -19.97 12.46 8.49
C LEU A 181 -18.56 12.94 8.81
N LEU A 182 -17.60 12.10 8.62
CA LEU A 182 -16.17 12.48 8.55
C LEU A 182 -15.94 13.25 7.26
N CYS A 183 -15.37 14.42 7.36
CA CYS A 183 -14.88 15.19 6.22
C CYS A 183 -13.43 14.80 5.98
N ILE A 184 -13.13 14.31 4.80
CA ILE A 184 -11.77 14.01 4.33
C ILE A 184 -11.44 15.04 3.26
N VAL A 185 -10.43 15.87 3.50
CA VAL A 185 -9.90 16.74 2.48
C VAL A 185 -8.89 15.97 1.63
N VAL A 186 -8.98 16.15 0.31
CA VAL A 186 -8.10 15.51 -0.68
C VAL A 186 -7.43 16.60 -1.50
N ALA A 187 -6.13 16.50 -1.68
CA ALA A 187 -5.35 17.39 -2.55
C ALA A 187 -4.51 16.55 -3.51
N ILE A 188 -4.49 16.93 -4.80
CA ILE A 188 -3.75 16.23 -5.86
C ILE A 188 -2.97 17.26 -6.67
N ASP A 189 -1.68 16.99 -6.91
CA ASP A 189 -0.86 17.88 -7.73
C ASP A 189 -0.76 17.44 -9.21
N THR A 190 -0.16 18.30 -10.04
CA THR A 190 0.07 18.02 -11.48
C THR A 190 0.98 16.84 -11.74
N PHE A 191 1.73 16.38 -10.75
CA PHE A 191 2.68 15.26 -10.87
C PHE A 191 2.06 13.92 -10.46
N GLY A 192 0.78 13.93 -10.03
CA GLY A 192 0.05 12.74 -9.60
C GLY A 192 0.27 12.36 -8.13
N ASN A 193 0.97 13.20 -7.36
CA ASN A 193 1.03 13.01 -5.92
C ASN A 193 -0.31 13.39 -5.29
N SER A 194 -0.77 12.62 -4.31
CA SER A 194 -2.03 12.87 -3.61
C SER A 194 -1.85 12.81 -2.10
N TYR A 195 -2.52 13.72 -1.42
CA TYR A 195 -2.61 13.79 0.03
C TYR A 195 -4.08 13.75 0.45
N ALA A 196 -4.40 12.98 1.46
CA ALA A 196 -5.77 12.89 1.99
C ALA A 196 -5.74 12.73 3.51
N GLU A 197 -6.51 13.56 4.23
CA GLU A 197 -6.58 13.49 5.69
C GLU A 197 -7.98 13.86 6.20
N ILE A 198 -8.35 13.26 7.33
CA ILE A 198 -9.58 13.60 8.05
C ILE A 198 -9.42 14.97 8.67
N CYS A 199 -10.18 15.96 8.19
CA CYS A 199 -10.18 17.31 8.74
C CYS A 199 -11.29 17.55 9.79
N GLY A 200 -12.01 16.49 10.20
CA GLY A 200 -13.02 16.49 11.28
C GLY A 200 -14.42 16.08 10.80
N HIS A 201 -15.46 16.41 11.57
CA HIS A 201 -16.83 16.05 11.25
C HIS A 201 -17.61 17.20 10.57
N GLY A 202 -18.55 16.82 9.69
CA GLY A 202 -19.44 17.74 8.97
C GLY A 202 -18.70 18.68 8.03
N LYS A 203 -19.31 19.81 7.68
CA LYS A 203 -18.72 20.81 6.79
C LYS A 203 -17.44 21.40 7.42
N PRO A 204 -16.30 21.46 6.68
CA PRO A 204 -15.06 21.99 7.23
C PRO A 204 -15.09 23.51 7.39
N SER A 205 -14.33 24.01 8.36
CA SER A 205 -14.02 25.43 8.49
C SER A 205 -12.68 25.75 7.82
N SER A 206 -12.48 27.03 7.45
CA SER A 206 -11.22 27.49 6.84
C SER A 206 -10.00 27.18 7.72
N THR A 207 -10.13 27.29 9.03
CA THR A 207 -9.05 26.95 9.97
C THR A 207 -8.71 25.46 9.95
N ARG A 208 -9.70 24.59 9.80
CA ARG A 208 -9.49 23.14 9.73
C ARG A 208 -8.77 22.76 8.43
N ILE A 209 -9.23 23.25 7.28
CA ILE A 209 -8.56 23.05 5.99
C ILE A 209 -7.11 23.53 6.03
N TYR A 210 -6.89 24.74 6.55
CA TYR A 210 -5.55 25.30 6.67
C TYR A 210 -4.63 24.42 7.53
N LYS A 211 -5.08 24.00 8.72
CA LYS A 211 -4.28 23.16 9.63
C LYS A 211 -3.89 21.82 8.97
N THR A 212 -4.81 21.22 8.21
CA THR A 212 -4.60 19.94 7.55
C THR A 212 -3.62 20.05 6.37
N LEU A 213 -3.72 21.09 5.55
CA LEU A 213 -3.00 21.16 4.28
C LEU A 213 -1.72 22.02 4.29
N ARG A 214 -1.58 22.97 5.23
CA ARG A 214 -0.50 23.99 5.19
C ARG A 214 0.92 23.42 5.07
N ASN A 215 1.17 22.26 5.70
CA ASN A 215 2.50 21.63 5.70
C ASN A 215 2.72 20.72 4.48
N HIS A 216 1.67 20.48 3.70
CA HIS A 216 1.65 19.56 2.57
C HIS A 216 1.53 20.27 1.22
N ILE A 217 1.56 21.61 1.22
CA ILE A 217 1.50 22.42 0.00
C ILE A 217 2.71 23.36 -0.03
N HIS A 218 3.44 23.30 -1.14
CA HIS A 218 4.57 24.20 -1.37
C HIS A 218 4.08 25.63 -1.62
N SER A 219 4.71 26.63 -0.97
CA SER A 219 4.44 28.04 -1.18
C SER A 219 4.61 28.42 -2.65
N GLY A 220 3.69 29.23 -3.18
CA GLY A 220 3.65 29.61 -4.60
C GLY A 220 2.99 28.58 -5.52
N SER A 221 2.40 27.52 -5.01
CA SER A 221 1.57 26.60 -5.79
C SER A 221 0.23 27.25 -6.17
N THR A 222 -0.30 26.90 -7.35
CA THR A 222 -1.61 27.37 -7.80
C THR A 222 -2.71 26.44 -7.31
N ILE A 223 -3.64 26.93 -6.48
CA ILE A 223 -4.76 26.15 -5.96
C ILE A 223 -5.95 26.21 -6.92
N VAL A 224 -6.51 25.04 -7.25
CA VAL A 224 -7.74 24.87 -8.02
C VAL A 224 -8.78 24.20 -7.12
N HIS A 225 -9.96 24.83 -6.96
CA HIS A 225 -11.02 24.34 -6.11
C HIS A 225 -12.41 24.75 -6.67
N ASP A 226 -13.47 24.21 -6.13
CA ASP A 226 -14.86 24.43 -6.56
C ASP A 226 -15.48 25.76 -6.11
N GLY A 227 -14.69 26.63 -5.46
CA GLY A 227 -15.17 27.90 -4.89
C GLY A 227 -15.66 27.78 -3.43
N GLU A 228 -15.44 26.65 -2.75
CA GLU A 228 -15.79 26.52 -1.34
C GLU A 228 -15.02 27.56 -0.50
N LYS A 229 -15.77 28.32 0.30
CA LYS A 229 -15.22 29.41 1.14
C LYS A 229 -14.22 28.92 2.20
N ALA A 230 -14.28 27.66 2.57
CA ALA A 230 -13.34 27.08 3.51
C ALA A 230 -11.88 27.06 3.01
N HIS A 231 -11.65 27.15 1.69
CA HIS A 231 -10.31 27.20 1.09
C HIS A 231 -9.67 28.60 1.10
N ALA A 232 -10.47 29.66 1.28
CA ALA A 232 -9.99 31.05 1.13
C ALA A 232 -8.81 31.39 2.05
N PHE A 233 -8.83 30.93 3.30
CA PHE A 233 -7.75 31.19 4.25
C PHE A 233 -6.46 30.47 3.88
N LEU A 234 -6.54 29.25 3.41
CA LEU A 234 -5.39 28.50 2.92
C LEU A 234 -4.73 29.20 1.73
N ILE A 235 -5.54 29.67 0.76
CA ILE A 235 -5.06 30.35 -0.43
C ILE A 235 -4.38 31.67 -0.05
N GLN A 236 -4.95 32.44 0.88
CA GLN A 236 -4.39 33.69 1.34
C GLN A 236 -3.02 33.53 2.02
N GLU A 237 -2.82 32.46 2.78
CA GLU A 237 -1.59 32.22 3.55
C GLU A 237 -0.48 31.56 2.72
N LEU A 238 -0.81 30.99 1.54
CA LEU A 238 0.17 30.36 0.64
C LEU A 238 0.74 31.33 -0.42
N HIS A 239 0.11 32.48 -0.60
CA HIS A 239 0.54 33.57 -1.47
C HIS A 239 1.15 34.71 -0.68
#